data_1b9c6626e9756b92ee78f5fc1c278384
#
_entry.id   1b9c6626e9756b92ee78f5fc1c278384
#
_cell.length_a   1.000
_cell.length_b   1.000
_cell.length_c   1.000
_cell.angle_alpha   90.00
_cell.angle_beta   90.00
_cell.angle_gamma   90.00
#
_symmetry.space_group_name_H-M   'P 1'
#
loop_
_entity.id
_entity.type
_entity.pdbx_description
1 polymer ?
#
loop_
_entity_poly.entity_id
_entity_poly.type
_entity_poly.pdbx_seq_one_letter_code
_entity_poly.pdbx_strand_id
1 'polypeptide(L)'
;MPVLVVCLLIVLVSLIGGAVYGINKLIPTSKQMDLTEYYGQNADGEASLVAGTQKLEQKALISGDEVYIPLDVVNGYLNQRYYWDSANKKILYATPTSLTEEAASDQPGGNVWLKESTVYLKLDYVKKYTDIDSYIYKDPARIAIQYKFSNVQTVTVKKDTVIRYRGGIKSKILTKTAKDTVLRLMNEGEDWDQVATDDGYIGYIQKKKVSAADTTDYKRSFKAEAYSYFTMDEPVNLAWHQVTSTDANNYFADTTQNMTGVNVISPTWFSVSDNDGNVSSLASGEYVMQAHEKGLKVWGLVDNFSENMSTTTVLSNTAARQNLENQLVTYALKAGLDGINVDFESLSEDVGIHFLQFLRELSIQCHENNLVLSVDNPVPEDFTSHYDRAEQGKVVDYVIIMGYDEHYVGSDTGSVASLPWVEQGVKDT
;
A
#
# COMPACT_ATOMS: atom_id res chain seq x y z
N MET A 1 -67.63 35.37 -35.65
CA MET A 1 -66.31 36.05 -35.56
C MET A 1 -65.62 36.02 -34.18
N PRO A 2 -66.22 36.30 -33.02
CA PRO A 2 -65.49 36.36 -31.76
C PRO A 2 -64.93 35.01 -31.32
N VAL A 3 -65.62 33.89 -31.53
CA VAL A 3 -65.14 32.54 -31.11
C VAL A 3 -63.89 32.10 -31.88
N LEU A 4 -63.80 32.37 -33.17
CA LEU A 4 -62.67 32.07 -34.01
C LEU A 4 -61.38 32.80 -33.56
N VAL A 5 -61.52 34.06 -33.15
CA VAL A 5 -60.42 34.89 -32.64
C VAL A 5 -59.96 34.37 -31.30
N VAL A 6 -60.86 33.95 -30.41
CA VAL A 6 -60.49 33.33 -29.11
C VAL A 6 -59.74 31.98 -29.30
N CYS A 7 -60.24 31.14 -30.22
CA CYS A 7 -59.55 29.86 -30.53
C CYS A 7 -58.16 30.10 -31.11
N LEU A 8 -57.98 31.08 -32.01
CA LEU A 8 -56.66 31.44 -32.55
C LEU A 8 -55.70 31.99 -31.49
N LEU A 9 -56.20 32.78 -30.54
CA LEU A 9 -55.40 33.28 -29.40
C LEU A 9 -55.00 32.17 -28.49
N ILE A 10 -55.87 31.20 -28.19
CA ILE A 10 -55.50 30.01 -27.36
C ILE A 10 -54.44 29.19 -28.06
N VAL A 11 -54.56 28.92 -29.35
CA VAL A 11 -53.55 28.19 -30.14
C VAL A 11 -52.22 28.94 -30.14
N LEU A 12 -52.23 30.25 -30.34
CA LEU A 12 -51.01 31.07 -30.33
C LEU A 12 -50.32 31.05 -28.98
N VAL A 13 -51.08 31.21 -27.87
CA VAL A 13 -50.52 31.12 -26.49
C VAL A 13 -49.97 29.74 -26.21
N SER A 14 -50.63 28.69 -26.67
CA SER A 14 -50.14 27.31 -26.53
C SER A 14 -48.85 27.06 -27.33
N LEU A 15 -48.75 27.58 -28.54
CA LEU A 15 -47.54 27.51 -29.39
C LEU A 15 -46.39 28.31 -28.78
N ILE A 16 -46.65 29.52 -28.28
CA ILE A 16 -45.64 30.34 -27.60
C ILE A 16 -45.21 29.66 -26.29
N GLY A 17 -46.16 29.16 -25.49
CA GLY A 17 -45.88 28.42 -24.27
C GLY A 17 -45.04 27.14 -24.54
N GLY A 18 -45.42 26.40 -25.58
CA GLY A 18 -44.64 25.21 -26.03
C GLY A 18 -43.25 25.57 -26.54
N ALA A 19 -43.13 26.65 -27.30
CA ALA A 19 -41.82 27.14 -27.79
C ALA A 19 -40.94 27.63 -26.63
N VAL A 20 -41.48 28.42 -25.70
CA VAL A 20 -40.74 28.88 -24.49
C VAL A 20 -40.31 27.70 -23.62
N TYR A 21 -41.18 26.72 -23.42
CA TYR A 21 -40.85 25.50 -22.69
C TYR A 21 -39.73 24.69 -23.39
N GLY A 22 -39.82 24.49 -24.70
CA GLY A 22 -38.81 23.80 -25.50
C GLY A 22 -37.46 24.53 -25.48
N ILE A 23 -37.47 25.86 -25.67
CA ILE A 23 -36.24 26.67 -25.60
C ILE A 23 -35.63 26.61 -24.20
N ASN A 24 -36.44 26.75 -23.15
CA ASN A 24 -35.95 26.63 -21.77
C ASN A 24 -35.29 25.27 -21.50
N LYS A 25 -35.78 24.18 -22.10
CA LYS A 25 -35.21 22.85 -21.95
C LYS A 25 -33.80 22.73 -22.57
N LEU A 26 -33.53 23.55 -23.61
CA LEU A 26 -32.26 23.56 -24.35
C LEU A 26 -31.20 24.53 -23.77
N ILE A 27 -31.60 25.53 -22.98
CA ILE A 27 -30.67 26.50 -22.39
C ILE A 27 -29.93 25.84 -21.17
N PRO A 28 -28.60 25.80 -21.15
CA PRO A 28 -27.84 25.30 -19.98
C PRO A 28 -28.14 26.14 -18.72
N THR A 29 -28.20 25.48 -17.56
CA THR A 29 -28.31 26.24 -16.31
C THR A 29 -27.00 26.92 -15.96
N SER A 30 -27.09 28.12 -15.38
CA SER A 30 -26.00 28.89 -14.79
C SER A 30 -25.90 28.70 -13.25
N LYS A 31 -26.82 27.92 -12.66
CA LYS A 31 -26.82 27.68 -11.19
C LYS A 31 -25.56 27.01 -10.74
N GLN A 32 -24.90 27.58 -9.73
CA GLN A 32 -23.73 26.99 -9.08
C GLN A 32 -24.17 25.91 -8.09
N MET A 33 -23.34 24.90 -7.92
CA MET A 33 -23.45 23.94 -6.83
C MET A 33 -23.00 24.61 -5.53
N ASP A 34 -23.74 24.42 -4.46
CA ASP A 34 -23.27 24.77 -3.13
C ASP A 34 -22.14 23.81 -2.74
N LEU A 35 -20.98 24.36 -2.47
CA LEU A 35 -19.79 23.53 -2.17
C LEU A 35 -19.87 22.89 -0.80
N THR A 36 -20.60 23.47 0.15
CA THR A 36 -20.87 22.84 1.45
C THR A 36 -21.80 21.63 1.27
N GLU A 37 -22.83 21.76 0.41
CA GLU A 37 -23.67 20.63 0.01
C GLU A 37 -22.84 19.54 -0.72
N TYR A 38 -21.87 19.96 -1.53
CA TYR A 38 -21.07 19.05 -2.37
C TYR A 38 -20.01 18.29 -1.56
N TYR A 39 -19.24 18.96 -0.70
CA TYR A 39 -18.17 18.33 0.10
C TYR A 39 -18.68 17.81 1.45
N GLY A 40 -19.86 18.21 1.89
CA GLY A 40 -20.40 17.94 3.23
C GLY A 40 -20.05 19.02 4.24
N GLN A 41 -20.77 19.02 5.37
CA GLN A 41 -20.49 19.89 6.49
C GLN A 41 -19.30 19.35 7.29
N ASN A 42 -18.48 20.25 7.81
CA ASN A 42 -17.35 19.94 8.69
C ASN A 42 -17.60 20.60 10.03
N ALA A 43 -17.19 19.95 11.12
CA ALA A 43 -17.08 20.56 12.44
C ALA A 43 -15.93 21.58 12.48
N ASP A 44 -15.84 22.35 13.55
CA ASP A 44 -14.74 23.30 13.71
C ASP A 44 -13.39 22.58 13.74
N GLY A 45 -12.45 23.07 12.96
CA GLY A 45 -11.13 22.45 12.77
C GLY A 45 -11.12 21.21 11.87
N GLU A 46 -12.25 20.79 11.29
CA GLU A 46 -12.29 19.69 10.32
C GLU A 46 -12.27 20.18 8.86
N ALA A 47 -11.80 19.32 7.96
CA ALA A 47 -11.85 19.53 6.52
C ALA A 47 -12.22 18.23 5.79
N SER A 48 -13.04 18.37 4.74
CA SER A 48 -13.38 17.25 3.86
C SER A 48 -12.16 16.80 3.07
N LEU A 49 -11.99 15.49 2.91
CA LEU A 49 -10.87 14.88 2.20
C LEU A 49 -11.27 14.39 0.81
N VAL A 50 -10.41 14.65 -0.15
CA VAL A 50 -10.45 14.07 -1.48
C VAL A 50 -9.09 13.44 -1.76
N ALA A 51 -9.02 12.13 -1.99
CA ALA A 51 -7.81 11.43 -2.35
C ALA A 51 -7.90 10.97 -3.82
N GLY A 52 -7.04 11.50 -4.67
CA GLY A 52 -7.09 11.27 -6.11
C GLY A 52 -8.44 11.64 -6.71
N THR A 53 -9.21 10.64 -7.11
CA THR A 53 -10.54 10.78 -7.71
C THR A 53 -11.69 10.39 -6.79
N GLN A 54 -11.46 10.31 -5.47
CA GLN A 54 -12.46 9.87 -4.48
C GLN A 54 -12.65 10.91 -3.38
N LYS A 55 -13.92 11.21 -3.05
CA LYS A 55 -14.26 11.91 -1.81
C LYS A 55 -14.33 10.88 -0.69
N LEU A 56 -13.62 11.12 0.42
CA LEU A 56 -13.57 10.23 1.56
C LEU A 56 -14.58 10.64 2.62
N GLU A 57 -15.01 9.69 3.42
CA GLU A 57 -15.86 9.94 4.60
C GLU A 57 -15.04 10.50 5.76
N GLN A 58 -13.78 10.06 5.88
CA GLN A 58 -12.84 10.55 6.87
C GLN A 58 -12.57 12.04 6.67
N LYS A 59 -12.27 12.73 7.78
CA LYS A 59 -11.97 14.15 7.79
C LYS A 59 -10.52 14.41 8.13
N ALA A 60 -9.91 15.37 7.47
CA ALA A 60 -8.66 15.96 7.92
C ALA A 60 -8.92 16.92 9.09
N LEU A 61 -7.89 17.20 9.87
CA LEU A 61 -7.91 18.24 10.89
C LEU A 61 -7.03 19.42 10.44
N ILE A 62 -7.48 20.63 10.77
CA ILE A 62 -6.72 21.87 10.55
C ILE A 62 -6.53 22.54 11.90
N SER A 63 -5.27 22.83 12.25
CA SER A 63 -4.90 23.60 13.43
C SER A 63 -3.96 24.73 13.04
N GLY A 64 -4.45 25.96 13.03
CA GLY A 64 -3.73 27.09 12.44
C GLY A 64 -3.48 26.90 10.94
N ASP A 65 -2.22 26.77 10.55
CA ASP A 65 -1.81 26.50 9.18
C ASP A 65 -1.38 25.03 8.97
N GLU A 66 -1.45 24.22 10.02
CA GLU A 66 -1.08 22.81 9.96
C GLU A 66 -2.27 21.93 9.60
N VAL A 67 -2.04 20.96 8.74
CA VAL A 67 -3.04 19.97 8.27
C VAL A 67 -2.61 18.59 8.73
N TYR A 68 -3.57 17.84 9.23
CA TYR A 68 -3.38 16.47 9.73
C TYR A 68 -4.35 15.52 9.03
N ILE A 69 -3.81 14.42 8.52
CA ILE A 69 -4.55 13.40 7.76
C ILE A 69 -4.68 12.15 8.62
N PRO A 70 -5.85 11.50 8.69
CA PRO A 70 -6.01 10.24 9.42
C PRO A 70 -5.03 9.16 8.90
N LEU A 71 -4.45 8.41 9.82
CA LEU A 71 -3.46 7.36 9.49
C LEU A 71 -4.04 6.28 8.58
N ASP A 72 -5.31 5.91 8.75
CA ASP A 72 -5.99 4.95 7.88
C ASP A 72 -6.08 5.45 6.42
N VAL A 73 -6.28 6.75 6.22
CA VAL A 73 -6.23 7.36 4.88
C VAL A 73 -4.81 7.35 4.33
N VAL A 74 -3.82 7.67 5.16
CA VAL A 74 -2.41 7.64 4.73
C VAL A 74 -2.02 6.24 4.31
N ASN A 75 -2.26 5.23 5.14
CA ASN A 75 -1.91 3.84 4.86
C ASN A 75 -2.75 3.23 3.74
N GLY A 76 -4.03 3.57 3.64
CA GLY A 76 -4.92 2.99 2.64
C GLY A 76 -4.78 3.57 1.23
N TYR A 77 -4.33 4.82 1.09
CA TYR A 77 -4.28 5.50 -0.22
C TYR A 77 -2.91 6.02 -0.62
N LEU A 78 -2.06 6.38 0.34
CA LEU A 78 -0.86 7.15 0.06
C LEU A 78 0.42 6.34 0.25
N ASN A 79 0.64 5.79 1.46
CA ASN A 79 1.85 5.07 1.83
C ASN A 79 1.60 4.21 3.07
N GLN A 80 1.52 2.90 2.92
CA GLN A 80 1.22 1.93 3.99
C GLN A 80 2.39 1.64 4.96
N ARG A 81 3.45 2.41 4.92
CA ARG A 81 4.67 2.16 5.70
C ARG A 81 4.70 2.89 7.04
N TYR A 82 3.67 3.67 7.37
CA TYR A 82 3.52 4.32 8.68
C TYR A 82 2.92 3.32 9.67
N TYR A 83 3.77 2.67 10.46
CA TYR A 83 3.35 1.67 11.43
C TYR A 83 2.97 2.33 12.75
N TRP A 84 1.76 2.07 13.24
CA TRP A 84 1.29 2.55 14.54
C TRP A 84 1.59 1.56 15.65
N ASP A 85 2.54 1.89 16.52
CA ASP A 85 2.78 1.22 17.79
C ASP A 85 1.80 1.76 18.83
N SER A 86 0.68 1.06 19.01
CA SER A 86 -0.39 1.49 19.89
C SER A 86 -0.01 1.43 21.38
N ALA A 87 0.87 0.49 21.75
CA ALA A 87 1.32 0.31 23.13
C ALA A 87 2.20 1.49 23.60
N ASN A 88 3.09 1.95 22.73
CA ASN A 88 4.01 3.04 23.00
C ASN A 88 3.54 4.40 22.46
N LYS A 89 2.36 4.42 21.80
CA LYS A 89 1.76 5.64 21.20
C LYS A 89 2.74 6.40 20.30
N LYS A 90 3.32 5.70 19.35
CA LYS A 90 4.27 6.28 18.39
C LYS A 90 4.07 5.71 17.00
N ILE A 91 4.48 6.48 16.00
CA ILE A 91 4.64 5.99 14.62
C ILE A 91 6.09 5.52 14.45
N LEU A 92 6.23 4.33 13.88
CA LEU A 92 7.48 3.81 13.36
C LEU A 92 7.46 3.91 11.83
N TYR A 93 8.53 4.44 11.24
CA TYR A 93 8.70 4.49 9.80
C TYR A 93 10.10 3.98 9.45
N ALA A 94 10.15 2.82 8.80
CA ALA A 94 11.39 2.22 8.34
C ALA A 94 11.77 2.77 6.96
N THR A 95 12.92 3.41 6.89
CA THR A 95 13.63 3.72 5.64
C THR A 95 14.52 2.52 5.24
N PRO A 96 15.15 2.51 4.07
CA PRO A 96 16.08 1.43 3.71
C PRO A 96 17.26 1.23 4.68
N THR A 97 17.60 2.26 5.46
CA THR A 97 18.80 2.28 6.30
C THR A 97 18.57 2.69 7.75
N SER A 98 17.34 3.02 8.13
CA SER A 98 17.07 3.48 9.51
C SER A 98 15.61 3.36 9.88
N LEU A 99 15.35 3.11 11.15
CA LEU A 99 14.03 3.21 11.76
C LEU A 99 13.86 4.59 12.39
N THR A 100 12.83 5.34 11.99
CA THR A 100 12.46 6.61 12.60
C THR A 100 11.26 6.43 13.50
N GLU A 101 11.23 7.16 14.61
CA GLU A 101 10.16 7.11 15.60
C GLU A 101 9.60 8.49 15.87
N GLU A 102 8.27 8.63 15.85
CA GLU A 102 7.57 9.87 16.14
C GLU A 102 6.51 9.64 17.23
N ALA A 103 6.73 10.20 18.39
CA ALA A 103 5.78 10.09 19.50
C ALA A 103 4.50 10.86 19.20
N ALA A 104 3.35 10.26 19.53
CA ALA A 104 2.07 10.93 19.44
C ALA A 104 1.86 11.91 20.60
N SER A 105 1.24 13.05 20.31
CA SER A 105 0.75 14.03 21.27
C SER A 105 -0.77 14.06 21.25
N ASP A 106 -1.40 14.38 22.36
CA ASP A 106 -2.84 14.65 22.45
C ASP A 106 -3.20 16.08 21.98
N GLN A 107 -2.18 16.90 21.66
CA GLN A 107 -2.31 18.26 21.14
C GLN A 107 -1.67 18.37 19.75
N PRO A 108 -2.17 19.28 18.88
CA PRO A 108 -1.52 19.58 17.61
C PRO A 108 -0.15 20.23 17.81
N GLY A 109 0.68 20.24 16.76
CA GLY A 109 2.02 20.86 16.72
C GLY A 109 3.14 19.87 16.41
N GLY A 110 2.99 18.58 16.78
CA GLY A 110 3.91 17.50 16.41
C GLY A 110 3.58 16.86 15.06
N ASN A 111 4.37 15.87 14.66
CA ASN A 111 4.13 15.09 13.44
C ASN A 111 2.97 14.09 13.59
N VAL A 112 2.68 13.66 14.82
CA VAL A 112 1.63 12.70 15.14
C VAL A 112 0.69 13.28 16.18
N TRP A 113 -0.58 13.39 15.85
CA TRP A 113 -1.63 13.85 16.74
C TRP A 113 -2.62 12.72 17.01
N LEU A 114 -2.71 12.28 18.26
CA LEU A 114 -3.71 11.33 18.74
C LEU A 114 -4.91 12.11 19.30
N LYS A 115 -5.98 12.21 18.51
CA LYS A 115 -7.22 12.85 18.93
C LYS A 115 -8.27 11.79 19.21
N GLU A 116 -8.73 11.70 20.46
CA GLU A 116 -9.61 10.63 20.92
C GLU A 116 -8.95 9.25 20.69
N SER A 117 -9.41 8.45 19.75
CA SER A 117 -8.83 7.16 19.36
C SER A 117 -8.23 7.15 17.96
N THR A 118 -8.27 8.29 17.27
CA THR A 118 -7.81 8.39 15.86
C THR A 118 -6.43 9.01 15.82
N VAL A 119 -5.53 8.34 15.11
CA VAL A 119 -4.17 8.81 14.85
C VAL A 119 -4.17 9.64 13.57
N TYR A 120 -3.63 10.85 13.67
CA TYR A 120 -3.46 11.76 12.54
C TYR A 120 -1.98 12.05 12.31
N LEU A 121 -1.58 12.08 11.06
CA LEU A 121 -0.23 12.47 10.65
C LEU A 121 -0.23 13.86 10.03
N LYS A 122 0.72 14.70 10.43
CA LYS A 122 0.93 16.00 9.81
C LYS A 122 1.21 15.83 8.31
N LEU A 123 0.52 16.58 7.48
CA LEU A 123 0.63 16.45 6.02
C LEU A 123 2.06 16.65 5.53
N ASP A 124 2.82 17.58 6.13
CA ASP A 124 4.21 17.80 5.76
C ASP A 124 5.13 16.64 6.15
N TYR A 125 4.82 15.93 7.24
CA TYR A 125 5.50 14.69 7.60
C TYR A 125 5.20 13.57 6.59
N VAL A 126 3.95 13.46 6.12
CA VAL A 126 3.60 12.52 5.07
C VAL A 126 4.31 12.84 3.76
N LYS A 127 4.39 14.13 3.36
CA LYS A 127 5.12 14.58 2.16
C LYS A 127 6.61 14.28 2.18
N LYS A 128 7.21 14.16 3.34
CA LYS A 128 8.64 13.82 3.46
C LYS A 128 8.98 12.48 2.83
N TYR A 129 8.07 11.50 2.95
CA TYR A 129 8.28 10.11 2.54
C TYR A 129 7.32 9.63 1.44
N THR A 130 6.46 10.52 0.94
CA THR A 130 5.40 10.12 0.00
C THR A 130 5.26 11.15 -1.12
N ASP A 131 5.27 10.67 -2.35
CA ASP A 131 5.06 11.52 -3.53
C ASP A 131 3.60 11.91 -3.65
N ILE A 132 3.26 13.10 -3.14
CA ILE A 132 1.91 13.66 -3.16
C ILE A 132 1.91 15.14 -3.47
N ASP A 133 0.88 15.61 -4.16
CA ASP A 133 0.49 17.02 -4.23
C ASP A 133 -0.74 17.26 -3.36
N SER A 134 -0.83 18.41 -2.74
CA SER A 134 -1.98 18.76 -1.91
C SER A 134 -2.48 20.17 -2.15
N TYR A 135 -3.80 20.31 -2.14
CA TYR A 135 -4.53 21.56 -2.33
C TYR A 135 -5.42 21.80 -1.11
N ILE A 136 -5.19 22.90 -0.41
CA ILE A 136 -5.81 23.21 0.88
C ILE A 136 -6.74 24.41 0.70
N TYR A 137 -7.99 24.27 1.08
CA TYR A 137 -8.99 25.32 1.02
C TYR A 137 -9.66 25.51 2.38
N LYS A 138 -9.90 26.77 2.76
CA LYS A 138 -10.51 27.12 4.05
C LYS A 138 -12.05 27.27 3.96
N ASP A 139 -12.60 27.59 2.78
CA ASP A 139 -14.04 27.81 2.61
C ASP A 139 -14.56 27.20 1.29
N PRO A 140 -15.39 26.15 1.33
CA PRO A 140 -15.52 25.24 2.47
C PRO A 140 -14.21 24.50 2.73
N ALA A 141 -13.94 24.21 4.02
CA ALA A 141 -12.70 23.56 4.41
C ALA A 141 -12.57 22.17 3.75
N ARG A 142 -11.55 22.02 2.92
CA ARG A 142 -11.26 20.77 2.20
C ARG A 142 -9.80 20.63 1.84
N ILE A 143 -9.36 19.38 1.80
CA ILE A 143 -8.01 18.99 1.40
C ILE A 143 -8.14 18.02 0.24
N ALA A 144 -7.53 18.35 -0.91
CA ALA A 144 -7.41 17.43 -2.04
C ALA A 144 -5.95 16.96 -2.15
N ILE A 145 -5.76 15.64 -2.25
CA ILE A 145 -4.44 15.00 -2.31
C ILE A 145 -4.38 14.18 -3.59
N GLN A 146 -3.36 14.45 -4.41
CA GLN A 146 -3.03 13.66 -5.58
C GLN A 146 -1.82 12.78 -5.28
N TYR A 147 -1.88 11.49 -5.65
CA TYR A 147 -0.85 10.49 -5.35
C TYR A 147 -0.56 9.52 -6.51
N LYS A 148 -1.30 9.64 -7.63
CA LYS A 148 -1.06 8.88 -8.86
C LYS A 148 -0.60 9.82 -9.94
N PHE A 149 0.62 9.61 -10.45
CA PHE A 149 1.28 10.51 -11.40
C PHE A 149 1.78 9.83 -12.66
N SER A 150 1.77 8.49 -12.71
CA SER A 150 2.13 7.71 -13.90
C SER A 150 0.92 6.96 -14.45
N ASN A 151 0.86 6.78 -15.77
CA ASN A 151 -0.23 6.11 -16.48
C ASN A 151 -1.63 6.68 -16.15
N VAL A 152 -1.72 7.99 -15.92
CA VAL A 152 -2.98 8.64 -15.57
C VAL A 152 -3.81 8.87 -16.83
N GLN A 153 -5.05 8.33 -16.85
CA GLN A 153 -5.99 8.62 -17.92
C GLN A 153 -6.46 10.08 -17.84
N THR A 154 -6.33 10.83 -18.92
CA THR A 154 -6.60 12.26 -18.94
C THR A 154 -7.36 12.67 -20.20
N VAL A 155 -7.99 13.85 -20.12
CA VAL A 155 -8.54 14.59 -21.25
C VAL A 155 -8.14 16.04 -21.17
N THR A 156 -7.92 16.69 -22.30
CA THR A 156 -7.57 18.13 -22.38
C THR A 156 -8.77 18.95 -22.82
N VAL A 157 -9.04 20.04 -22.12
CA VAL A 157 -10.14 20.96 -22.40
C VAL A 157 -9.87 21.75 -23.68
N LYS A 158 -10.75 21.67 -24.69
CA LYS A 158 -10.60 22.33 -26.01
C LYS A 158 -10.93 23.82 -26.00
N LYS A 159 -11.81 24.27 -25.09
CA LYS A 159 -12.21 25.66 -24.89
C LYS A 159 -12.84 25.86 -23.53
N ASP A 160 -12.79 27.05 -22.99
CA ASP A 160 -13.39 27.42 -21.72
C ASP A 160 -14.79 26.81 -21.57
N THR A 161 -15.01 26.15 -20.47
CA THR A 161 -16.28 25.46 -20.19
C THR A 161 -16.48 25.27 -18.68
N VAL A 162 -17.41 24.40 -18.32
CA VAL A 162 -17.76 24.12 -16.92
C VAL A 162 -17.77 22.61 -16.67
N ILE A 163 -17.39 22.24 -15.48
CA ILE A 163 -17.61 20.90 -14.92
C ILE A 163 -18.88 20.96 -14.10
N ARG A 164 -19.78 19.99 -14.27
CA ARG A 164 -21.09 19.93 -13.63
C ARG A 164 -21.18 18.80 -12.64
N TYR A 165 -22.06 18.92 -11.66
CA TYR A 165 -22.27 17.90 -10.63
C TYR A 165 -22.74 16.55 -11.20
N ARG A 166 -23.59 16.57 -12.24
CA ARG A 166 -24.07 15.38 -12.98
C ARG A 166 -23.96 15.63 -14.46
N GLY A 167 -23.97 14.57 -15.26
CA GLY A 167 -24.09 14.66 -16.71
C GLY A 167 -25.43 15.33 -17.11
N GLY A 168 -25.34 16.45 -17.83
CA GLY A 168 -26.50 17.16 -18.33
C GLY A 168 -26.43 18.68 -18.19
N ILE A 169 -26.98 19.40 -19.19
CA ILE A 169 -26.93 20.86 -19.26
C ILE A 169 -27.75 21.57 -18.15
N LYS A 170 -28.68 20.85 -17.49
CA LYS A 170 -29.47 21.35 -16.37
C LYS A 170 -28.86 21.06 -15.00
N SER A 171 -27.78 20.30 -14.93
CA SER A 171 -27.08 20.06 -13.71
C SER A 171 -26.34 21.31 -13.22
N LYS A 172 -26.29 21.53 -11.89
CA LYS A 172 -25.54 22.62 -11.24
C LYS A 172 -24.08 22.61 -11.68
N ILE A 173 -23.45 23.76 -11.78
CA ILE A 173 -22.03 23.93 -12.12
C ILE A 173 -21.23 23.73 -10.85
N LEU A 174 -20.21 22.84 -10.87
CA LEU A 174 -19.25 22.67 -9.80
C LEU A 174 -18.12 23.71 -9.90
N THR A 175 -17.51 23.79 -11.07
CA THR A 175 -16.39 24.72 -11.31
C THR A 175 -16.31 25.11 -12.79
N LYS A 176 -15.55 26.15 -13.07
CA LYS A 176 -15.16 26.55 -14.44
C LYS A 176 -13.81 25.95 -14.74
N THR A 177 -13.57 25.58 -15.99
CA THR A 177 -12.29 25.08 -16.47
C THR A 177 -11.90 25.81 -17.75
N ALA A 178 -10.64 26.23 -17.84
CA ALA A 178 -10.10 26.94 -18.97
C ALA A 178 -9.68 26.00 -20.11
N LYS A 179 -9.52 26.56 -21.29
CA LYS A 179 -8.87 25.86 -22.41
C LYS A 179 -7.48 25.36 -21.99
N ASP A 180 -7.07 24.22 -22.55
CA ASP A 180 -5.80 23.55 -22.35
C ASP A 180 -5.58 22.98 -20.93
N THR A 181 -6.60 23.07 -20.04
CA THR A 181 -6.56 22.36 -18.74
C THR A 181 -6.61 20.85 -18.98
N VAL A 182 -5.69 20.11 -18.35
CA VAL A 182 -5.68 18.65 -18.29
C VAL A 182 -6.55 18.21 -17.11
N LEU A 183 -7.46 17.28 -17.33
CA LEU A 183 -8.36 16.72 -16.33
C LEU A 183 -8.13 15.21 -16.24
N ARG A 184 -8.20 14.65 -15.05
CA ARG A 184 -8.15 13.20 -14.84
C ARG A 184 -9.47 12.60 -15.33
N LEU A 185 -9.39 11.66 -16.26
CA LEU A 185 -10.55 10.95 -16.79
C LEU A 185 -10.86 9.77 -15.87
N MET A 186 -12.09 9.74 -15.36
CA MET A 186 -12.56 8.63 -14.52
C MET A 186 -13.39 7.62 -15.30
N ASN A 187 -14.27 8.14 -16.16
CA ASN A 187 -15.14 7.30 -16.99
C ASN A 187 -15.55 8.05 -18.26
N GLU A 188 -15.45 7.38 -19.39
CA GLU A 188 -15.98 7.87 -20.65
C GLU A 188 -17.47 7.57 -20.77
N GLY A 189 -18.27 8.60 -21.08
CA GLY A 189 -19.68 8.43 -21.40
C GLY A 189 -19.99 8.71 -22.86
N GLU A 190 -21.25 8.62 -23.23
CA GLU A 190 -21.70 8.92 -24.60
C GLU A 190 -21.58 10.42 -24.90
N ASP A 191 -22.20 11.28 -24.06
CA ASP A 191 -22.24 12.75 -24.21
C ASP A 191 -21.42 13.48 -23.14
N TRP A 192 -21.18 12.85 -22.00
CA TRP A 192 -20.56 13.44 -20.81
C TRP A 192 -19.53 12.48 -20.21
N ASP A 193 -18.30 12.96 -20.11
CA ASP A 193 -17.23 12.24 -19.42
C ASP A 193 -17.21 12.62 -17.94
N GLN A 194 -16.97 11.63 -17.07
CA GLN A 194 -16.71 11.88 -15.66
C GLN A 194 -15.23 12.19 -15.47
N VAL A 195 -14.97 13.33 -14.84
CA VAL A 195 -13.59 13.83 -14.67
C VAL A 195 -13.35 14.32 -13.25
N ALA A 196 -12.08 14.33 -12.86
CA ALA A 196 -11.62 14.98 -11.64
C ALA A 196 -10.58 16.05 -11.98
N THR A 197 -10.61 17.15 -11.21
CA THR A 197 -9.56 18.17 -11.20
C THR A 197 -8.56 17.86 -10.09
N ASP A 198 -7.33 18.34 -10.22
CA ASP A 198 -6.30 18.11 -9.18
C ASP A 198 -6.69 18.76 -7.84
N ASP A 199 -7.45 19.84 -7.85
CA ASP A 199 -7.96 20.55 -6.67
C ASP A 199 -9.25 19.96 -6.07
N GLY A 200 -9.65 18.74 -6.51
CA GLY A 200 -10.64 17.89 -5.85
C GLY A 200 -12.10 18.06 -6.31
N TYR A 201 -12.38 18.71 -7.44
CA TYR A 201 -13.70 18.63 -8.03
C TYR A 201 -13.86 17.36 -8.84
N ILE A 202 -14.90 16.59 -8.54
CA ILE A 202 -15.27 15.36 -9.27
C ILE A 202 -16.65 15.59 -9.89
N GLY A 203 -16.74 15.58 -11.21
CA GLY A 203 -17.98 15.91 -11.90
C GLY A 203 -17.97 15.50 -13.37
N TYR A 204 -18.80 16.16 -14.16
CA TYR A 204 -19.04 15.78 -15.55
C TYR A 204 -18.77 16.96 -16.49
N ILE A 205 -18.06 16.66 -17.58
CA ILE A 205 -17.77 17.59 -18.66
C ILE A 205 -18.36 17.06 -19.97
N GLN A 206 -18.84 17.95 -20.87
CA GLN A 206 -19.32 17.51 -22.17
C GLN A 206 -18.18 16.90 -22.99
N LYS A 207 -18.34 15.67 -23.49
CA LYS A 207 -17.35 14.96 -24.31
C LYS A 207 -16.84 15.79 -25.49
N LYS A 208 -17.72 16.53 -26.19
CA LYS A 208 -17.34 17.43 -27.30
C LYS A 208 -16.43 18.59 -26.90
N LYS A 209 -16.29 18.90 -25.60
CA LYS A 209 -15.49 20.00 -25.07
C LYS A 209 -14.08 19.59 -24.70
N VAL A 210 -13.78 18.30 -24.73
CA VAL A 210 -12.47 17.73 -24.38
C VAL A 210 -11.88 16.96 -25.55
N SER A 211 -10.58 16.67 -25.49
CA SER A 211 -9.87 15.77 -26.42
C SER A 211 -10.38 14.34 -26.31
N ALA A 212 -9.91 13.45 -27.17
CA ALA A 212 -9.92 12.01 -26.88
C ALA A 212 -9.14 11.73 -25.59
N ALA A 213 -9.40 10.59 -24.98
CA ALA A 213 -8.62 10.11 -23.83
C ALA A 213 -7.15 9.93 -24.22
N ASP A 214 -6.26 10.25 -23.30
CA ASP A 214 -4.81 10.11 -23.42
C ASP A 214 -4.25 9.61 -22.09
N THR A 215 -3.02 9.09 -22.13
CA THR A 215 -2.30 8.65 -20.94
C THR A 215 -1.19 9.64 -20.64
N THR A 216 -1.16 10.17 -19.41
CA THR A 216 -0.22 11.21 -19.01
C THR A 216 0.67 10.73 -17.87
N ASP A 217 1.98 10.96 -18.01
CA ASP A 217 2.98 10.86 -16.95
C ASP A 217 3.37 12.27 -16.50
N TYR A 218 3.09 12.57 -15.24
CA TYR A 218 3.44 13.86 -14.64
C TYR A 218 4.91 13.88 -14.22
N LYS A 219 5.61 14.95 -14.53
CA LYS A 219 6.99 15.15 -14.04
C LYS A 219 6.97 15.36 -12.54
N ARG A 220 7.78 14.58 -11.81
CA ARG A 220 7.91 14.66 -10.36
C ARG A 220 9.31 15.08 -9.95
N SER A 221 9.39 15.87 -8.87
CA SER A 221 10.63 16.22 -8.21
C SER A 221 10.91 15.38 -6.95
N PHE A 222 9.92 14.62 -6.50
CA PHE A 222 10.05 13.72 -5.36
C PHE A 222 11.12 12.65 -5.68
N LYS A 223 12.01 12.42 -4.73
CA LYS A 223 12.98 11.34 -4.80
C LYS A 223 12.55 10.25 -3.84
N ALA A 224 12.08 9.15 -4.40
CA ALA A 224 11.79 7.95 -3.63
C ALA A 224 13.08 7.45 -2.95
N GLU A 225 12.92 6.83 -1.80
CA GLU A 225 14.00 6.10 -1.13
C GLU A 225 14.45 4.94 -2.00
N ALA A 226 15.77 4.76 -2.14
CA ALA A 226 16.34 3.69 -2.93
C ALA A 226 16.74 2.54 -2.01
N TYR A 227 16.17 1.37 -2.26
CA TYR A 227 16.61 0.12 -1.63
C TYR A 227 17.81 -0.43 -2.40
N SER A 228 18.72 -1.06 -1.67
CA SER A 228 19.79 -1.89 -2.22
C SER A 228 19.54 -3.33 -1.79
N TYR A 229 19.96 -4.28 -2.62
CA TYR A 229 19.75 -5.70 -2.37
C TYR A 229 21.08 -6.45 -2.43
N PHE A 230 21.27 -7.40 -1.54
CA PHE A 230 22.39 -8.31 -1.55
C PHE A 230 22.07 -9.52 -2.41
N THR A 231 22.27 -9.38 -3.71
CA THR A 231 22.02 -10.46 -4.67
C THR A 231 23.31 -11.19 -5.02
N MET A 232 23.21 -12.50 -5.23
CA MET A 232 24.31 -13.31 -5.75
C MET A 232 24.52 -13.04 -7.24
N ASP A 233 25.74 -13.18 -7.73
CA ASP A 233 26.08 -13.02 -9.15
C ASP A 233 25.50 -14.15 -10.03
N GLU A 234 25.18 -15.29 -9.42
CA GLU A 234 24.58 -16.46 -10.06
C GLU A 234 23.19 -16.76 -9.47
N PRO A 235 22.31 -17.47 -10.20
CA PRO A 235 21.01 -17.86 -9.69
C PRO A 235 21.12 -18.64 -8.39
N VAL A 236 20.29 -18.25 -7.40
CA VAL A 236 20.20 -18.96 -6.13
C VAL A 236 19.58 -20.33 -6.34
N ASN A 237 20.27 -21.37 -5.90
CA ASN A 237 19.77 -22.73 -5.82
C ASN A 237 19.90 -23.19 -4.36
N LEU A 238 18.82 -22.95 -3.60
CA LEU A 238 18.77 -23.16 -2.16
C LEU A 238 18.19 -24.54 -1.82
N ALA A 239 18.77 -25.16 -0.81
CA ALA A 239 18.21 -26.36 -0.19
C ALA A 239 18.00 -26.13 1.31
N TRP A 240 16.77 -26.38 1.80
CA TRP A 240 16.52 -26.45 3.24
C TRP A 240 17.10 -27.73 3.82
N HIS A 241 17.77 -27.62 4.96
CA HIS A 241 18.33 -28.74 5.70
C HIS A 241 17.70 -28.82 7.08
N GLN A 242 16.88 -29.83 7.29
CA GLN A 242 16.24 -30.05 8.58
C GLN A 242 17.24 -30.44 9.64
N VAL A 243 17.47 -29.59 10.62
CA VAL A 243 18.35 -29.79 11.78
C VAL A 243 17.46 -29.75 13.03
N THR A 244 17.33 -30.91 13.70
CA THR A 244 16.40 -31.08 14.83
C THR A 244 17.09 -31.06 16.19
N SER A 245 18.43 -31.07 16.24
CA SER A 245 19.24 -30.99 17.46
C SER A 245 20.63 -30.47 17.16
N THR A 246 21.35 -30.03 18.19
CA THR A 246 22.76 -29.60 18.04
C THR A 246 23.64 -30.72 17.49
N ASP A 247 23.36 -31.98 17.86
CA ASP A 247 24.13 -33.13 17.37
C ASP A 247 23.87 -33.42 15.88
N ALA A 248 22.70 -33.04 15.36
CA ALA A 248 22.37 -33.22 13.93
C ALA A 248 23.29 -32.40 13.01
N ASN A 249 23.88 -31.31 13.49
CA ASN A 249 24.87 -30.53 12.73
C ASN A 249 26.10 -31.38 12.32
N ASN A 250 26.47 -32.42 13.10
CA ASN A 250 27.62 -33.29 12.81
C ASN A 250 27.41 -34.15 11.56
N TYR A 251 26.16 -34.30 11.06
CA TYR A 251 25.85 -35.07 9.86
C TYR A 251 25.90 -34.22 8.57
N PHE A 252 26.35 -32.97 8.64
CA PHE A 252 26.43 -32.07 7.46
C PHE A 252 27.24 -32.72 6.32
N ALA A 253 28.41 -33.28 6.60
CA ALA A 253 29.27 -33.89 5.59
C ALA A 253 28.58 -35.06 4.87
N ASP A 254 27.87 -35.92 5.62
CA ASP A 254 27.16 -37.08 5.07
C ASP A 254 25.95 -36.63 4.25
N THR A 255 25.19 -35.64 4.74
CA THR A 255 24.01 -35.09 4.05
C THR A 255 24.40 -34.44 2.72
N THR A 256 25.53 -33.76 2.66
CA THR A 256 25.95 -32.98 1.50
C THR A 256 26.92 -33.71 0.58
N GLN A 257 27.29 -34.97 0.85
CA GLN A 257 28.33 -35.71 0.09
C GLN A 257 28.01 -35.85 -1.41
N ASN A 258 26.74 -36.05 -1.75
CA ASN A 258 26.26 -36.23 -3.13
C ASN A 258 25.49 -35.03 -3.67
N MET A 259 25.47 -33.92 -2.94
CA MET A 259 24.74 -32.71 -3.34
C MET A 259 25.47 -32.02 -4.49
N THR A 260 24.74 -31.68 -5.56
CA THR A 260 25.27 -30.98 -6.72
C THR A 260 24.34 -29.85 -7.14
N GLY A 261 24.92 -28.75 -7.61
CA GLY A 261 24.13 -27.61 -8.15
C GLY A 261 23.52 -26.70 -7.08
N VAL A 262 23.59 -27.03 -5.81
CA VAL A 262 23.17 -26.16 -4.70
C VAL A 262 24.29 -25.17 -4.40
N ASN A 263 23.96 -23.92 -4.18
CA ASN A 263 24.89 -22.86 -3.78
C ASN A 263 24.52 -22.18 -2.46
N VAL A 264 23.29 -22.41 -1.97
CA VAL A 264 22.83 -21.94 -0.67
C VAL A 264 22.22 -23.11 0.12
N ILE A 265 22.61 -23.26 1.38
CA ILE A 265 21.98 -24.20 2.30
C ILE A 265 21.31 -23.42 3.44
N SER A 266 20.05 -23.76 3.73
CA SER A 266 19.26 -23.10 4.77
C SER A 266 18.88 -24.09 5.85
N PRO A 267 19.70 -24.21 6.94
CA PRO A 267 19.40 -25.10 8.05
C PRO A 267 18.31 -24.52 8.96
N THR A 268 17.39 -25.37 9.45
CA THR A 268 16.31 -25.03 10.37
C THR A 268 16.83 -24.80 11.78
N TRP A 269 17.50 -23.69 12.00
CA TRP A 269 18.27 -23.47 13.23
C TRP A 269 17.62 -22.62 14.29
N PHE A 270 16.71 -21.74 13.87
CA PHE A 270 16.10 -20.79 14.78
C PHE A 270 14.60 -21.03 14.88
N SER A 271 14.09 -20.95 16.10
CA SER A 271 12.65 -21.00 16.35
C SER A 271 12.28 -19.93 17.38
N VAL A 272 11.24 -19.16 17.11
CA VAL A 272 10.70 -18.22 18.10
C VAL A 272 10.06 -19.01 19.22
N SER A 273 10.60 -18.88 20.45
CA SER A 273 10.30 -19.80 21.54
C SER A 273 9.20 -19.35 22.51
N ASP A 274 8.95 -18.04 22.60
CA ASP A 274 7.96 -17.45 23.51
C ASP A 274 7.44 -16.10 23.02
N ASN A 275 6.50 -15.53 23.78
CA ASN A 275 5.86 -14.24 23.47
C ASN A 275 6.74 -13.01 23.73
N ASP A 276 7.89 -13.16 24.35
CA ASP A 276 8.86 -12.08 24.53
C ASP A 276 9.84 -11.98 23.35
N GLY A 277 9.65 -12.82 22.31
CA GLY A 277 10.48 -12.86 21.12
C GLY A 277 11.84 -13.52 21.35
N ASN A 278 11.95 -14.40 22.34
CA ASN A 278 13.18 -15.18 22.53
C ASN A 278 13.33 -16.23 21.43
N VAL A 279 14.59 -16.48 21.04
CA VAL A 279 14.95 -17.41 19.96
C VAL A 279 15.70 -18.60 20.50
N SER A 280 15.20 -19.82 20.23
CA SER A 280 15.96 -21.03 20.36
C SER A 280 16.91 -21.17 19.17
N SER A 281 18.17 -21.58 19.41
CA SER A 281 19.19 -21.65 18.37
C SER A 281 19.92 -22.98 18.39
N LEU A 282 20.01 -23.63 17.22
CA LEU A 282 20.84 -24.80 16.96
C LEU A 282 22.07 -24.45 16.09
N ALA A 283 22.32 -23.18 15.82
CA ALA A 283 23.36 -22.70 14.91
C ALA A 283 24.76 -23.19 15.33
N SER A 284 25.54 -23.65 14.37
CA SER A 284 26.87 -24.20 14.52
C SER A 284 27.87 -23.50 13.59
N GLY A 285 28.88 -22.83 14.17
CA GLY A 285 29.97 -22.24 13.41
C GLY A 285 30.83 -23.26 12.67
N GLU A 286 30.94 -24.49 13.21
CA GLU A 286 31.67 -25.59 12.54
C GLU A 286 30.95 -26.05 11.26
N TYR A 287 29.60 -26.15 11.32
CA TYR A 287 28.77 -26.42 10.14
C TYR A 287 28.98 -25.35 9.07
N VAL A 288 28.92 -24.06 9.45
CA VAL A 288 29.12 -22.93 8.52
C VAL A 288 30.50 -22.99 7.87
N MET A 289 31.54 -23.26 8.65
CA MET A 289 32.90 -23.39 8.12
C MET A 289 33.00 -24.55 7.09
N GLN A 290 32.41 -25.71 7.38
CA GLN A 290 32.36 -26.84 6.44
C GLN A 290 31.57 -26.53 5.18
N ALA A 291 30.46 -25.75 5.30
CA ALA A 291 29.68 -25.30 4.17
C ALA A 291 30.48 -24.34 3.28
N HIS A 292 31.17 -23.38 3.87
CA HIS A 292 32.03 -22.44 3.14
C HIS A 292 33.19 -23.15 2.44
N GLU A 293 33.81 -24.20 3.04
CA GLU A 293 34.83 -25.04 2.40
C GLU A 293 34.30 -25.74 1.14
N LYS A 294 32.99 -26.03 1.08
CA LYS A 294 32.30 -26.57 -0.11
C LYS A 294 31.79 -25.48 -1.09
N GLY A 295 32.03 -24.20 -0.80
CA GLY A 295 31.56 -23.09 -1.61
C GLY A 295 30.08 -22.75 -1.42
N LEU A 296 29.42 -23.26 -0.38
CA LEU A 296 28.01 -22.99 -0.08
C LEU A 296 27.88 -21.74 0.80
N LYS A 297 26.88 -20.94 0.53
CA LYS A 297 26.37 -19.91 1.44
C LYS A 297 25.42 -20.54 2.46
N VAL A 298 25.36 -19.98 3.67
CA VAL A 298 24.49 -20.48 4.75
C VAL A 298 23.54 -19.39 5.19
N TRP A 299 22.23 -19.60 4.96
CA TRP A 299 21.17 -18.72 5.43
C TRP A 299 20.37 -19.45 6.52
N GLY A 300 20.53 -19.04 7.78
CA GLY A 300 19.86 -19.71 8.90
C GLY A 300 18.36 -19.46 8.87
N LEU A 301 17.56 -20.54 8.79
CA LEU A 301 16.12 -20.46 8.79
C LEU A 301 15.58 -20.18 10.20
N VAL A 302 14.61 -19.27 10.30
CA VAL A 302 13.82 -19.02 11.51
C VAL A 302 12.35 -19.31 11.25
N ASP A 303 11.75 -20.11 12.14
CA ASP A 303 10.33 -20.47 12.10
C ASP A 303 9.52 -19.90 13.28
N ASN A 304 8.19 -19.96 13.14
CA ASN A 304 7.19 -19.58 14.15
C ASN A 304 6.36 -20.79 14.66
N PHE A 305 6.93 -22.00 14.64
CA PHE A 305 6.17 -23.25 14.89
C PHE A 305 6.01 -23.63 16.36
N SER A 306 6.61 -22.86 17.29
CA SER A 306 6.48 -23.14 18.73
C SER A 306 5.02 -22.98 19.21
N GLU A 307 4.50 -23.99 19.90
CA GLU A 307 3.18 -23.92 20.54
C GLU A 307 3.13 -22.97 21.76
N ASN A 308 4.28 -22.50 22.23
CA ASN A 308 4.40 -21.64 23.42
C ASN A 308 4.32 -20.14 23.09
N MET A 309 4.10 -19.78 21.83
CA MET A 309 4.07 -18.39 21.38
C MET A 309 2.89 -18.12 20.45
N SER A 310 2.56 -16.84 20.32
CA SER A 310 1.64 -16.32 19.33
C SER A 310 2.38 -15.34 18.42
N THR A 311 2.42 -15.62 17.13
CA THR A 311 3.06 -14.76 16.14
C THR A 311 2.51 -13.34 16.20
N THR A 312 1.19 -13.18 16.34
CA THR A 312 0.55 -11.87 16.53
C THR A 312 1.08 -11.15 17.76
N THR A 313 1.20 -11.86 18.89
CA THR A 313 1.67 -11.25 20.15
C THR A 313 3.12 -10.78 20.03
N VAL A 314 4.00 -11.60 19.48
CA VAL A 314 5.42 -11.25 19.29
C VAL A 314 5.56 -10.08 18.32
N LEU A 315 4.96 -10.17 17.14
CA LEU A 315 5.19 -9.20 16.08
C LEU A 315 4.46 -7.86 16.30
N SER A 316 3.32 -7.85 17.01
CA SER A 316 2.63 -6.60 17.37
C SER A 316 3.28 -5.86 18.54
N ASN A 317 4.08 -6.53 19.37
CA ASN A 317 4.80 -5.93 20.48
C ASN A 317 6.18 -5.48 20.03
N THR A 318 6.42 -4.18 19.97
CA THR A 318 7.69 -3.62 19.50
C THR A 318 8.90 -4.13 20.29
N ALA A 319 8.80 -4.30 21.62
CA ALA A 319 9.91 -4.81 22.43
C ALA A 319 10.23 -6.29 22.12
N ALA A 320 9.20 -7.13 21.98
CA ALA A 320 9.37 -8.54 21.64
C ALA A 320 9.91 -8.70 20.20
N ARG A 321 9.40 -7.89 19.25
CA ARG A 321 9.87 -7.88 17.86
C ARG A 321 11.34 -7.47 17.77
N GLN A 322 11.75 -6.40 18.43
CA GLN A 322 13.15 -5.97 18.50
C GLN A 322 14.06 -6.98 19.22
N ASN A 323 13.55 -7.66 20.25
CA ASN A 323 14.30 -8.74 20.91
C ASN A 323 14.55 -9.91 19.95
N LEU A 324 13.54 -10.31 19.18
CA LEU A 324 13.64 -11.35 18.14
C LEU A 324 14.71 -10.97 17.09
N GLU A 325 14.61 -9.77 16.53
CA GLU A 325 15.55 -9.28 15.51
C GLU A 325 16.99 -9.26 16.02
N ASN A 326 17.21 -8.69 17.21
CA ASN A 326 18.53 -8.58 17.83
C ASN A 326 19.16 -9.96 18.10
N GLN A 327 18.35 -10.93 18.54
CA GLN A 327 18.85 -12.29 18.77
C GLN A 327 19.19 -12.99 17.46
N LEU A 328 18.35 -12.88 16.42
CA LEU A 328 18.62 -13.47 15.11
C LEU A 328 19.93 -12.95 14.53
N VAL A 329 20.12 -11.64 14.48
CA VAL A 329 21.36 -11.04 13.97
C VAL A 329 22.56 -11.43 14.84
N THR A 330 22.41 -11.44 16.17
CA THR A 330 23.49 -11.87 17.07
C THR A 330 23.91 -13.31 16.83
N TYR A 331 22.96 -14.23 16.67
CA TYR A 331 23.26 -15.64 16.39
C TYR A 331 23.85 -15.82 15.00
N ALA A 332 23.35 -15.11 13.99
CA ALA A 332 23.88 -15.13 12.64
C ALA A 332 25.36 -14.72 12.62
N LEU A 333 25.68 -13.59 13.22
CA LEU A 333 27.07 -13.10 13.30
C LEU A 333 27.98 -14.04 14.10
N LYS A 334 27.50 -14.55 15.24
CA LYS A 334 28.28 -15.49 16.09
C LYS A 334 28.60 -16.78 15.36
N ALA A 335 27.70 -17.30 14.54
CA ALA A 335 27.92 -18.53 13.79
C ALA A 335 28.62 -18.28 12.44
N GLY A 336 28.71 -17.03 11.97
CA GLY A 336 29.31 -16.66 10.68
C GLY A 336 28.42 -16.94 9.48
N LEU A 337 27.10 -16.74 9.64
CA LEU A 337 26.11 -16.91 8.58
C LEU A 337 26.28 -15.86 7.47
N ASP A 338 25.84 -16.21 6.26
CA ASP A 338 25.75 -15.28 5.11
C ASP A 338 24.38 -14.61 5.04
N GLY A 339 23.35 -15.14 5.72
CA GLY A 339 22.01 -14.57 5.72
C GLY A 339 21.05 -15.23 6.71
N ILE A 340 19.84 -14.69 6.73
CA ILE A 340 18.68 -15.17 7.50
C ILE A 340 17.55 -15.47 6.52
N ASN A 341 16.93 -16.64 6.68
CA ASN A 341 15.75 -17.06 5.92
C ASN A 341 14.55 -17.10 6.88
N VAL A 342 13.55 -16.27 6.63
CA VAL A 342 12.35 -16.18 7.47
C VAL A 342 11.26 -17.08 6.90
N ASP A 343 10.88 -18.09 7.66
CA ASP A 343 9.87 -19.09 7.32
C ASP A 343 8.71 -19.03 8.34
N PHE A 344 7.93 -17.93 8.26
CA PHE A 344 6.77 -17.74 9.13
C PHE A 344 5.50 -18.15 8.40
N GLU A 345 4.92 -19.24 8.86
CA GLU A 345 3.75 -19.85 8.26
C GLU A 345 2.46 -19.58 9.05
N SER A 346 1.34 -19.91 8.40
CA SER A 346 -0.01 -19.83 8.99
C SER A 346 -0.33 -18.47 9.60
N LEU A 347 0.17 -17.40 9.00
CA LEU A 347 -0.11 -16.03 9.44
C LEU A 347 -1.60 -15.72 9.23
N SER A 348 -2.24 -15.13 10.23
CA SER A 348 -3.59 -14.59 10.11
C SER A 348 -3.58 -13.19 9.49
N GLU A 349 -4.71 -12.72 8.98
CA GLU A 349 -4.82 -11.42 8.29
C GLU A 349 -4.38 -10.24 9.20
N ASP A 350 -4.70 -10.30 10.49
CA ASP A 350 -4.33 -9.29 11.48
C ASP A 350 -2.80 -9.22 11.75
N VAL A 351 -2.06 -10.27 11.44
CA VAL A 351 -0.59 -10.31 11.57
C VAL A 351 0.11 -9.61 10.40
N GLY A 352 -0.49 -9.54 9.22
CA GLY A 352 0.19 -9.11 8.00
C GLY A 352 0.95 -7.79 8.13
N ILE A 353 0.33 -6.76 8.71
CA ILE A 353 0.98 -5.45 8.92
C ILE A 353 2.15 -5.53 9.90
N HIS A 354 2.07 -6.39 10.92
CA HIS A 354 3.12 -6.60 11.91
C HIS A 354 4.29 -7.39 11.32
N PHE A 355 3.99 -8.36 10.46
CA PHE A 355 4.99 -9.14 9.74
C PHE A 355 5.78 -8.25 8.77
N LEU A 356 5.10 -7.41 8.00
CA LEU A 356 5.80 -6.44 7.14
C LEU A 356 6.68 -5.47 7.95
N GLN A 357 6.23 -5.03 9.12
CA GLN A 357 7.03 -4.17 9.98
C GLN A 357 8.27 -4.90 10.51
N PHE A 358 8.13 -6.17 10.93
CA PHE A 358 9.25 -7.02 11.32
C PHE A 358 10.28 -7.15 10.19
N LEU A 359 9.84 -7.47 8.97
CA LEU A 359 10.76 -7.59 7.83
C LEU A 359 11.47 -6.28 7.51
N ARG A 360 10.78 -5.14 7.63
CA ARG A 360 11.38 -3.80 7.43
C ARG A 360 12.47 -3.51 8.47
N GLU A 361 12.22 -3.81 9.73
CA GLU A 361 13.17 -3.59 10.82
C GLU A 361 14.35 -4.57 10.72
N LEU A 362 14.10 -5.86 10.50
CA LEU A 362 15.12 -6.88 10.33
C LEU A 362 16.01 -6.62 9.11
N SER A 363 15.45 -6.15 7.99
CA SER A 363 16.20 -5.79 6.78
C SER A 363 17.28 -4.74 7.07
N ILE A 364 16.94 -3.71 7.85
CA ILE A 364 17.91 -2.67 8.23
C ILE A 364 19.08 -3.31 8.98
N GLN A 365 18.79 -4.14 9.98
CA GLN A 365 19.84 -4.82 10.78
C GLN A 365 20.66 -5.82 9.95
N CYS A 366 20.02 -6.58 9.06
CA CYS A 366 20.72 -7.50 8.16
C CYS A 366 21.68 -6.75 7.24
N HIS A 367 21.23 -5.67 6.59
CA HIS A 367 22.06 -4.91 5.67
C HIS A 367 23.20 -4.18 6.37
N GLU A 368 23.01 -3.66 7.58
CA GLU A 368 24.08 -3.08 8.40
C GLU A 368 25.19 -4.09 8.74
N ASN A 369 24.84 -5.37 8.77
CA ASN A 369 25.75 -6.47 9.12
C ASN A 369 26.16 -7.35 7.93
N ASN A 370 25.87 -6.94 6.69
CA ASN A 370 26.15 -7.68 5.45
C ASN A 370 25.53 -9.08 5.41
N LEU A 371 24.35 -9.24 5.97
CA LEU A 371 23.55 -10.47 5.93
C LEU A 371 22.46 -10.35 4.86
N VAL A 372 22.31 -11.40 4.06
CA VAL A 372 21.16 -11.55 3.15
C VAL A 372 19.90 -11.77 3.99
N LEU A 373 18.79 -11.17 3.60
CA LEU A 373 17.46 -11.45 4.15
C LEU A 373 16.59 -12.09 3.08
N SER A 374 16.12 -13.30 3.31
CA SER A 374 15.13 -13.98 2.47
C SER A 374 13.88 -14.31 3.28
N VAL A 375 12.73 -14.40 2.58
CA VAL A 375 11.44 -14.75 3.20
C VAL A 375 10.74 -15.81 2.37
N ASP A 376 10.21 -16.83 3.06
CA ASP A 376 9.44 -17.91 2.47
C ASP A 376 7.94 -17.57 2.50
N ASN A 377 7.24 -17.79 1.39
CA ASN A 377 5.82 -17.51 1.26
C ASN A 377 5.08 -18.70 0.67
N PRO A 378 3.85 -18.96 1.10
CA PRO A 378 2.96 -19.91 0.40
C PRO A 378 2.67 -19.40 -1.02
N VAL A 379 2.22 -20.30 -1.90
CA VAL A 379 1.69 -19.90 -3.22
C VAL A 379 0.57 -18.85 -3.02
N PRO A 380 0.54 -17.79 -3.86
CA PRO A 380 -0.50 -16.76 -3.76
C PRO A 380 -1.90 -17.35 -3.92
N GLU A 381 -2.74 -17.08 -2.93
CA GLU A 381 -4.17 -17.41 -2.86
C GLU A 381 -4.91 -16.21 -2.28
N ASP A 382 -6.23 -16.10 -2.50
CA ASP A 382 -7.02 -14.98 -1.97
C ASP A 382 -6.86 -14.83 -0.45
N PHE A 383 -6.83 -15.95 0.28
CA PHE A 383 -6.68 -15.97 1.74
C PHE A 383 -5.24 -15.75 2.23
N THR A 384 -4.25 -15.66 1.34
CA THR A 384 -2.84 -15.32 1.66
C THR A 384 -2.43 -13.92 1.19
N SER A 385 -3.40 -13.09 0.77
CA SER A 385 -3.15 -11.73 0.27
C SER A 385 -2.48 -10.81 1.32
N HIS A 386 -2.73 -11.06 2.61
CA HIS A 386 -2.15 -10.32 3.73
C HIS A 386 -0.63 -10.50 3.91
N TYR A 387 -0.01 -11.47 3.22
CA TYR A 387 1.45 -11.54 3.13
C TYR A 387 2.05 -10.35 2.38
N ASP A 388 1.28 -9.70 1.50
CA ASP A 388 1.69 -8.51 0.72
C ASP A 388 3.09 -8.65 0.10
N ARG A 389 3.23 -9.63 -0.79
CA ARG A 389 4.50 -9.97 -1.44
C ARG A 389 5.12 -8.79 -2.19
N ALA A 390 4.27 -7.89 -2.70
CA ALA A 390 4.71 -6.67 -3.38
C ALA A 390 5.47 -5.72 -2.44
N GLU A 391 5.06 -5.60 -1.16
CA GLU A 391 5.79 -4.82 -0.16
C GLU A 391 7.00 -5.58 0.38
N GLN A 392 6.90 -6.91 0.56
CA GLN A 392 8.04 -7.74 0.95
C GLN A 392 9.19 -7.59 -0.06
N GLY A 393 8.90 -7.72 -1.36
CA GLY A 393 9.90 -7.62 -2.43
C GLY A 393 10.59 -6.25 -2.55
N LYS A 394 10.09 -5.21 -1.88
CA LYS A 394 10.79 -3.92 -1.75
C LYS A 394 11.81 -3.89 -0.62
N VAL A 395 11.74 -4.84 0.28
CA VAL A 395 12.43 -4.79 1.58
C VAL A 395 13.45 -5.89 1.74
N VAL A 396 13.12 -7.12 1.30
CA VAL A 396 14.00 -8.29 1.42
C VAL A 396 14.83 -8.50 0.16
N ASP A 397 15.93 -9.23 0.26
CA ASP A 397 16.80 -9.53 -0.87
C ASP A 397 16.22 -10.62 -1.77
N TYR A 398 15.52 -11.60 -1.18
CA TYR A 398 14.87 -12.69 -1.91
C TYR A 398 13.49 -13.01 -1.31
N VAL A 399 12.52 -13.20 -2.18
CA VAL A 399 11.22 -13.79 -1.85
C VAL A 399 11.20 -15.19 -2.45
N ILE A 400 11.01 -16.19 -1.60
CA ILE A 400 10.96 -17.60 -1.99
C ILE A 400 9.50 -18.03 -1.97
N ILE A 401 9.04 -18.68 -3.03
CA ILE A 401 7.69 -19.23 -3.11
C ILE A 401 7.76 -20.73 -2.86
N MET A 402 7.09 -21.18 -1.80
CA MET A 402 6.92 -22.61 -1.49
C MET A 402 5.93 -23.22 -2.49
N GLY A 403 6.40 -23.50 -3.69
CA GLY A 403 5.62 -23.99 -4.82
C GLY A 403 5.22 -25.47 -4.69
N TYR A 404 4.82 -25.90 -3.50
CA TYR A 404 4.39 -27.26 -3.16
C TYR A 404 3.10 -27.20 -2.33
N ASP A 405 2.69 -28.31 -1.77
CA ASP A 405 1.42 -28.47 -1.03
C ASP A 405 0.16 -28.20 -1.89
N GLU A 406 0.25 -28.42 -3.22
CA GLU A 406 -0.92 -28.49 -4.11
C GLU A 406 -1.92 -29.51 -3.60
N HIS A 407 -1.41 -30.68 -3.15
CA HIS A 407 -2.16 -31.69 -2.41
C HIS A 407 -1.39 -32.05 -1.14
N TYR A 408 -2.07 -32.01 -0.01
CA TYR A 408 -1.51 -32.22 1.33
C TYR A 408 -2.34 -33.21 2.13
N VAL A 409 -1.91 -33.56 3.33
CA VAL A 409 -2.63 -34.50 4.20
C VAL A 409 -4.04 -33.96 4.54
N GLY A 410 -5.07 -34.66 4.08
CA GLY A 410 -6.48 -34.26 4.25
C GLY A 410 -7.12 -33.59 3.03
N SER A 411 -6.35 -33.29 1.98
CA SER A 411 -6.88 -32.89 0.67
C SER A 411 -7.16 -34.07 -0.24
N ASP A 412 -7.66 -33.83 -1.47
CA ASP A 412 -7.77 -34.85 -2.51
C ASP A 412 -6.37 -35.37 -2.89
N THR A 413 -6.32 -36.63 -3.39
CA THR A 413 -5.07 -37.26 -3.82
C THR A 413 -4.55 -36.62 -5.10
N GLY A 414 -3.28 -36.23 -5.13
CA GLY A 414 -2.64 -35.63 -6.29
C GLY A 414 -1.14 -35.42 -6.12
N SER A 415 -0.54 -34.65 -7.02
CA SER A 415 0.85 -34.24 -6.93
C SER A 415 1.04 -33.24 -5.80
N VAL A 416 2.13 -33.34 -5.06
CA VAL A 416 2.51 -32.32 -4.06
C VAL A 416 2.88 -30.99 -4.74
N ALA A 417 3.45 -31.05 -5.96
CA ALA A 417 3.87 -29.89 -6.74
C ALA A 417 3.82 -30.22 -8.22
N SER A 418 2.69 -29.96 -8.88
CA SER A 418 2.64 -30.07 -10.34
C SER A 418 3.31 -28.87 -11.01
N LEU A 419 3.86 -29.06 -12.22
CA LEU A 419 4.45 -27.95 -12.97
C LEU A 419 3.48 -26.78 -13.16
N PRO A 420 2.19 -26.98 -13.53
CA PRO A 420 1.23 -25.89 -13.63
C PRO A 420 1.04 -25.11 -12.32
N TRP A 421 1.01 -25.81 -11.18
CA TRP A 421 0.89 -25.20 -9.85
C TRP A 421 2.09 -24.27 -9.56
N VAL A 422 3.33 -24.77 -9.77
CA VAL A 422 4.54 -23.98 -9.56
C VAL A 422 4.59 -22.78 -10.52
N GLU A 423 4.27 -22.99 -11.82
CA GLU A 423 4.23 -21.90 -12.80
C GLU A 423 3.21 -20.82 -12.43
N GLN A 424 2.04 -21.23 -11.93
CA GLN A 424 1.00 -20.29 -11.50
C GLN A 424 1.48 -19.51 -10.27
N GLY A 425 2.03 -20.19 -9.26
CA GLY A 425 2.56 -19.55 -8.06
C GLY A 425 3.61 -18.47 -8.37
N VAL A 426 4.51 -18.75 -9.32
CA VAL A 426 5.53 -17.77 -9.76
C VAL A 426 4.91 -16.60 -10.54
N LYS A 427 3.86 -16.84 -11.33
CA LYS A 427 3.19 -15.76 -12.09
C LYS A 427 2.38 -14.82 -11.22
N ASP A 428 1.80 -15.34 -10.14
CA ASP A 428 0.91 -14.59 -9.25
C ASP A 428 1.69 -13.84 -8.14
N THR A 429 2.98 -14.11 -8.00
CA THR A 429 3.90 -13.42 -7.11
C THR A 429 4.54 -12.22 -7.79
#